data_de168473c7a6e3b0682655065097ba9e
#
_entry.id   de168473c7a6e3b0682655065097ba9e
#
_cell.length_a   1.000
_cell.length_b   1.000
_cell.length_c   1.000
_cell.angle_alpha   90.00
_cell.angle_beta   90.00
_cell.angle_gamma   90.00
#
_symmetry.space_group_name_H-M   'P 1'
#
loop_
_entity.id
_entity.type
_entity.pdbx_description
1 polymer ?
#
loop_
_entity_poly.entity_id
_entity_poly.type
_entity_poly.pdbx_seq_one_letter_code
_entity_poly.pdbx_strand_id
1 'polypeptide(L)'
;ESGVGKTTAMIAGASVWGSPEDLIMHERDTYNTKMNRGEIYHNLPMYMDELTNTSGKELSNLAYQLTGGRQRGRMSASSNVERHRGEAWKLLAVTTGNTSMVERISIIKAMPKAEAQRILECRVSRMQFDTKEETDVFSACLQNNYGHAGKVYVKHVMENLEEVQKLIRQVQEKVDARAGLTAENRYWSVLVACTLTGIMLAKRCGLVKYDVKKLFTWAVERLKENKRQVEDMSISVEETLNDYIHEHWSNVLWIKSTEDLRKQEGDVANLVIPEALPRGKLVARYETDLKRAFLVPKPLKAWCGEQQINYNSFLQDLTNKLGATKTKMRLSRGTHMNLPPTWVIQVDCAIDDEITTGNTEVG
;
A
#
# COMPACT_ATOMS: atom_id res chain seq x y z
N GLU A 1 -1.52 -18.15 7.76
CA GLU A 1 -1.73 -19.50 8.33
C GLU A 1 -2.98 -19.50 9.20
N SER A 2 -3.82 -20.53 9.09
CA SER A 2 -4.98 -20.75 9.95
C SER A 2 -4.56 -21.40 11.27
N GLY A 3 -5.32 -21.17 12.36
CA GLY A 3 -5.09 -21.88 13.63
C GLY A 3 -3.93 -21.36 14.52
N VAL A 4 -3.34 -20.22 14.21
CA VAL A 4 -2.21 -19.63 14.98
C VAL A 4 -2.66 -18.70 16.13
N GLY A 5 -3.96 -18.68 16.49
CA GLY A 5 -4.48 -17.89 17.61
C GLY A 5 -4.85 -16.44 17.30
N LYS A 6 -4.99 -16.04 16.02
CA LYS A 6 -5.37 -14.66 15.62
C LYS A 6 -6.70 -14.22 16.22
N THR A 7 -7.75 -15.04 16.05
CA THR A 7 -9.08 -14.77 16.60
C THR A 7 -9.05 -14.76 18.13
N THR A 8 -8.30 -15.65 18.76
CA THR A 8 -8.13 -15.66 20.23
C THR A 8 -7.48 -14.37 20.74
N ALA A 9 -6.46 -13.87 20.03
CA ALA A 9 -5.84 -12.58 20.37
C ALA A 9 -6.83 -11.41 20.20
N MET A 10 -7.68 -11.46 19.17
CA MET A 10 -8.74 -10.47 18.96
C MET A 10 -9.80 -10.51 20.08
N ILE A 11 -10.25 -11.70 20.47
CA ILE A 11 -11.15 -11.91 21.62
C ILE A 11 -10.53 -11.30 22.89
N ALA A 12 -9.25 -11.56 23.15
CA ALA A 12 -8.54 -10.98 24.28
C ALA A 12 -8.52 -9.44 24.22
N GLY A 13 -8.26 -8.85 23.08
CA GLY A 13 -8.31 -7.40 22.89
C GLY A 13 -9.70 -6.82 23.12
N ALA A 14 -10.74 -7.45 22.57
CA ALA A 14 -12.14 -7.02 22.71
C ALA A 14 -12.63 -7.15 24.16
N SER A 15 -12.28 -8.23 24.86
CA SER A 15 -12.70 -8.46 26.25
C SER A 15 -12.24 -7.38 27.24
N VAL A 16 -11.22 -6.61 26.91
CA VAL A 16 -10.80 -5.43 27.70
C VAL A 16 -11.92 -4.40 27.79
N TRP A 17 -12.69 -4.23 26.73
CA TRP A 17 -13.65 -3.13 26.56
C TRP A 17 -15.11 -3.55 26.77
N GLY A 18 -15.45 -4.78 26.47
CA GLY A 18 -16.82 -5.31 26.59
C GLY A 18 -16.93 -6.76 26.15
N SER A 19 -18.16 -7.20 25.87
CA SER A 19 -18.42 -8.54 25.34
C SER A 19 -17.73 -8.72 24.00
N PRO A 20 -16.82 -9.69 23.83
CA PRO A 20 -16.18 -9.96 22.54
C PRO A 20 -17.18 -10.28 21.44
N GLU A 21 -18.27 -10.98 21.75
CA GLU A 21 -19.32 -11.36 20.81
C GLU A 21 -19.99 -10.11 20.19
N ASP A 22 -20.23 -9.08 21.01
CA ASP A 22 -20.88 -7.84 20.56
C ASP A 22 -19.92 -6.89 19.84
N LEU A 23 -18.62 -6.92 20.22
CA LEU A 23 -17.62 -5.96 19.75
C LEU A 23 -16.93 -6.39 18.47
N ILE A 24 -16.76 -7.69 18.24
CA ILE A 24 -16.08 -8.21 17.06
C ILE A 24 -17.07 -8.24 15.88
N MET A 25 -16.71 -7.53 14.83
CA MET A 25 -17.40 -7.56 13.55
C MET A 25 -16.83 -8.65 12.66
N HIS A 26 -17.67 -9.18 11.79
CA HIS A 26 -17.29 -10.24 10.85
C HIS A 26 -17.28 -9.72 9.41
N GLU A 27 -16.73 -10.49 8.51
CA GLU A 27 -16.66 -10.17 7.08
C GLU A 27 -18.04 -9.82 6.50
N ARG A 28 -19.08 -10.54 6.90
CA ARG A 28 -20.46 -10.38 6.42
C ARG A 28 -21.11 -9.03 6.77
N ASP A 29 -20.55 -8.31 7.74
CA ASP A 29 -21.04 -6.98 8.08
C ASP A 29 -20.83 -6.01 6.92
N THR A 30 -21.88 -5.29 6.58
CA THR A 30 -21.82 -4.35 5.46
C THR A 30 -20.81 -3.22 5.76
N TYR A 31 -20.24 -2.65 4.70
CA TYR A 31 -19.35 -1.49 4.81
C TYR A 31 -19.99 -0.34 5.63
N ASN A 32 -21.27 -0.08 5.42
CA ASN A 32 -21.99 0.97 6.15
C ASN A 32 -22.10 0.67 7.65
N THR A 33 -22.32 -0.59 8.01
CA THR A 33 -22.34 -1.03 9.42
C THR A 33 -20.98 -0.81 10.07
N LYS A 34 -19.89 -1.16 9.38
CA LYS A 34 -18.52 -0.94 9.86
C LYS A 34 -18.25 0.55 10.10
N MET A 35 -18.68 1.43 9.19
CA MET A 35 -18.49 2.87 9.37
C MET A 35 -19.34 3.44 10.51
N ASN A 36 -20.57 2.97 10.67
CA ASN A 36 -21.44 3.38 11.77
C ASN A 36 -20.87 2.96 13.13
N ARG A 37 -20.27 1.77 13.22
CA ARG A 37 -19.56 1.34 14.44
C ARG A 37 -18.40 2.28 14.79
N GLY A 38 -17.67 2.81 13.79
CA GLY A 38 -16.63 3.81 14.01
C GLY A 38 -17.17 5.06 14.71
N GLU A 39 -18.36 5.55 14.32
CA GLU A 39 -19.02 6.68 14.96
C GLU A 39 -19.43 6.37 16.40
N ILE A 40 -19.97 5.19 16.66
CA ILE A 40 -20.40 4.77 18.00
C ILE A 40 -19.22 4.62 18.94
N TYR A 41 -18.11 4.04 18.44
CA TYR A 41 -16.94 3.74 19.28
C TYR A 41 -16.05 4.95 19.54
N HIS A 42 -16.07 5.98 18.68
CA HIS A 42 -15.26 7.21 18.80
C HIS A 42 -13.76 6.97 18.96
N ASN A 43 -13.34 6.67 20.19
CA ASN A 43 -11.96 6.50 20.59
C ASN A 43 -11.65 5.06 21.06
N LEU A 44 -12.66 4.19 21.16
CA LEU A 44 -12.47 2.79 21.52
C LEU A 44 -11.99 1.98 20.32
N PRO A 45 -11.20 0.91 20.53
CA PRO A 45 -10.75 0.07 19.44
C PRO A 45 -11.91 -0.63 18.73
N MET A 46 -11.77 -0.81 17.43
CA MET A 46 -12.71 -1.49 16.55
C MET A 46 -12.09 -2.80 16.08
N TYR A 47 -12.82 -3.89 16.21
CA TYR A 47 -12.33 -5.23 15.89
C TYR A 47 -13.10 -5.82 14.71
N MET A 48 -12.36 -6.35 13.70
CA MET A 48 -12.94 -6.97 12.50
C MET A 48 -12.22 -8.28 12.22
N ASP A 49 -12.92 -9.39 12.40
CA ASP A 49 -12.35 -10.72 12.16
C ASP A 49 -12.52 -11.14 10.70
N GLU A 50 -11.53 -11.87 10.20
CA GLU A 50 -11.52 -12.59 8.93
C GLU A 50 -11.82 -11.70 7.70
N LEU A 51 -10.92 -10.76 7.38
CA LEU A 51 -11.05 -9.94 6.14
C LEU A 51 -10.48 -10.64 4.89
N THR A 52 -10.22 -11.95 4.94
CA THR A 52 -9.54 -12.68 3.87
C THR A 52 -10.26 -12.61 2.53
N ASN A 53 -11.60 -12.64 2.50
CA ASN A 53 -12.37 -12.61 1.25
C ASN A 53 -12.83 -11.22 0.80
N THR A 54 -12.53 -10.18 1.60
CA THR A 54 -12.85 -8.80 1.25
C THR A 54 -12.05 -8.37 0.00
N SER A 55 -12.69 -7.75 -0.98
CA SER A 55 -12.03 -7.32 -2.21
C SER A 55 -10.95 -6.26 -1.94
N GLY A 56 -9.87 -6.23 -2.76
CA GLY A 56 -8.82 -5.23 -2.64
C GLY A 56 -9.35 -3.78 -2.70
N LYS A 57 -10.40 -3.53 -3.49
CA LYS A 57 -11.05 -2.22 -3.59
C LYS A 57 -11.75 -1.83 -2.27
N GLU A 58 -12.42 -2.76 -1.63
CA GLU A 58 -13.06 -2.53 -0.33
C GLU A 58 -12.02 -2.35 0.78
N LEU A 59 -10.92 -3.12 0.77
CA LEU A 59 -9.81 -2.96 1.70
C LEU A 59 -9.15 -1.58 1.56
N SER A 60 -8.89 -1.12 0.33
CA SER A 60 -8.38 0.23 0.07
C SER A 60 -9.34 1.30 0.61
N ASN A 61 -10.63 1.19 0.31
CA ASN A 61 -11.66 2.11 0.82
C ASN A 61 -11.72 2.11 2.35
N LEU A 62 -11.65 0.93 2.97
CA LEU A 62 -11.67 0.76 4.43
C LEU A 62 -10.47 1.48 5.08
N ALA A 63 -9.24 1.27 4.56
CA ALA A 63 -8.05 1.93 5.05
C ALA A 63 -8.16 3.46 5.00
N TYR A 64 -8.65 4.03 3.88
CA TYR A 64 -8.84 5.48 3.76
C TYR A 64 -9.93 6.03 4.66
N GLN A 65 -11.07 5.34 4.78
CA GLN A 65 -12.19 5.85 5.59
C GLN A 65 -11.89 5.80 7.08
N LEU A 66 -11.33 4.70 7.57
CA LEU A 66 -10.95 4.58 8.98
C LEU A 66 -9.92 5.64 9.38
N THR A 67 -8.89 5.85 8.57
CA THR A 67 -7.88 6.89 8.83
C THR A 67 -8.35 8.31 8.54
N GLY A 68 -9.42 8.46 7.77
CA GLY A 68 -10.11 9.74 7.55
C GLY A 68 -10.89 10.25 8.76
N GLY A 69 -11.20 9.36 9.71
CA GLY A 69 -11.79 9.71 11.00
C GLY A 69 -13.22 10.23 10.95
N ARG A 70 -13.93 10.07 9.83
CA ARG A 70 -15.33 10.51 9.66
C ARG A 70 -16.00 9.82 8.47
N GLN A 71 -17.31 9.61 8.54
CA GLN A 71 -18.08 9.10 7.39
C GLN A 71 -18.09 10.09 6.21
N ARG A 72 -18.27 9.52 5.00
CA ARG A 72 -18.50 10.34 3.80
C ARG A 72 -19.83 11.08 3.91
N GLY A 73 -19.86 12.35 3.49
CA GLY A 73 -21.11 13.08 3.33
C GLY A 73 -22.06 12.37 2.37
N ARG A 74 -23.34 12.35 2.69
CA ARG A 74 -24.41 11.76 1.86
C ARG A 74 -25.56 12.72 1.75
N MET A 75 -26.17 12.79 0.57
CA MET A 75 -27.40 13.51 0.36
C MET A 75 -28.62 12.67 0.84
N SER A 76 -29.63 13.32 1.34
CA SER A 76 -30.93 12.70 1.60
C SER A 76 -31.63 12.44 0.27
N ALA A 77 -32.13 11.21 0.06
CA ALA A 77 -32.81 10.85 -1.18
C ALA A 77 -34.13 11.64 -1.40
N SER A 78 -34.74 12.14 -0.33
CA SER A 78 -36.06 12.80 -0.38
C SER A 78 -36.02 14.33 -0.43
N SER A 79 -34.94 14.95 0.06
CA SER A 79 -34.90 16.42 0.27
C SER A 79 -33.76 17.14 -0.40
N ASN A 80 -32.85 16.44 -1.09
CA ASN A 80 -31.64 17.00 -1.69
C ASN A 80 -30.78 17.83 -0.70
N VAL A 81 -30.91 17.57 0.60
CA VAL A 81 -30.14 18.19 1.66
C VAL A 81 -29.06 17.23 2.13
N GLU A 82 -27.85 17.73 2.43
CA GLU A 82 -26.80 16.90 3.01
C GLU A 82 -27.28 16.32 4.35
N ARG A 83 -27.21 15.00 4.51
CA ARG A 83 -27.47 14.35 5.79
C ARG A 83 -26.47 14.83 6.82
N HIS A 84 -26.91 14.99 8.05
CA HIS A 84 -25.99 15.26 9.16
C HIS A 84 -24.88 14.20 9.13
N ARG A 85 -23.65 14.69 9.05
CA ARG A 85 -22.47 13.81 9.15
C ARG A 85 -22.40 13.32 10.58
N GLY A 86 -22.26 12.02 10.74
CA GLY A 86 -22.06 11.45 12.06
C GLY A 86 -20.79 11.96 12.75
N GLU A 87 -20.60 11.55 13.97
CA GLU A 87 -19.48 11.96 14.81
C GLU A 87 -18.12 11.51 14.25
N ALA A 88 -17.09 12.28 14.55
CA ALA A 88 -15.72 11.93 14.16
C ALA A 88 -15.15 10.87 15.11
N TRP A 89 -14.26 10.04 14.60
CA TRP A 89 -13.54 9.06 15.40
C TRP A 89 -12.02 9.21 15.30
N LYS A 90 -11.35 8.77 16.36
CA LYS A 90 -9.89 8.61 16.44
C LYS A 90 -9.61 7.29 17.12
N LEU A 91 -9.75 6.21 16.39
CA LEU A 91 -9.69 4.85 16.91
C LEU A 91 -8.63 4.00 16.23
N LEU A 92 -8.27 2.92 16.89
CA LEU A 92 -7.48 1.84 16.32
C LEU A 92 -8.43 0.78 15.75
N ALA A 93 -8.27 0.46 14.48
CA ALA A 93 -8.91 -0.71 13.89
C ALA A 93 -7.94 -1.91 13.94
N VAL A 94 -8.38 -3.01 14.52
CA VAL A 94 -7.65 -4.27 14.59
C VAL A 94 -8.34 -5.28 13.70
N THR A 95 -7.60 -5.87 12.78
CA THR A 95 -8.15 -6.84 11.83
C THR A 95 -7.35 -8.12 11.82
N THR A 96 -7.99 -9.23 11.48
CA THR A 96 -7.31 -10.50 11.19
C THR A 96 -7.58 -10.93 9.76
N GLY A 97 -6.69 -11.76 9.22
CA GLY A 97 -6.82 -12.34 7.90
C GLY A 97 -5.76 -13.42 7.66
N ASN A 98 -5.95 -14.26 6.65
CA ASN A 98 -5.01 -15.29 6.24
C ASN A 98 -4.08 -14.82 5.11
N THR A 99 -4.38 -13.68 4.50
CA THR A 99 -3.60 -13.01 3.45
C THR A 99 -3.31 -11.58 3.85
N SER A 100 -2.23 -11.02 3.33
CA SER A 100 -1.89 -9.60 3.51
C SER A 100 -2.95 -8.70 2.86
N MET A 101 -3.41 -7.67 3.57
CA MET A 101 -4.30 -6.65 3.02
C MET A 101 -3.60 -5.85 1.92
N VAL A 102 -2.32 -5.54 2.13
CA VAL A 102 -1.52 -4.75 1.20
C VAL A 102 -1.28 -5.53 -0.09
N GLU A 103 -0.93 -6.82 -0.01
CA GLU A 103 -0.82 -7.70 -1.19
C GLU A 103 -2.14 -7.78 -1.98
N ARG A 104 -3.27 -7.87 -1.31
CA ARG A 104 -4.58 -7.89 -1.99
C ARG A 104 -4.94 -6.57 -2.66
N ILE A 105 -4.53 -5.45 -2.08
CA ILE A 105 -4.70 -4.14 -2.70
C ILE A 105 -3.78 -4.01 -3.92
N SER A 106 -2.55 -4.56 -3.88
CA SER A 106 -1.59 -4.50 -4.98
C SER A 106 -2.05 -5.26 -6.23
N ILE A 107 -2.92 -6.27 -6.10
CA ILE A 107 -3.52 -6.96 -7.26
C ILE A 107 -4.34 -6.01 -8.14
N ILE A 108 -4.97 -4.99 -7.56
CA ILE A 108 -5.86 -4.07 -8.26
C ILE A 108 -5.28 -2.67 -8.44
N LYS A 109 -4.14 -2.40 -7.85
CA LYS A 109 -3.52 -1.08 -7.82
C LYS A 109 -2.00 -1.22 -7.87
N ALA A 110 -1.41 -0.76 -8.97
CA ALA A 110 0.02 -0.89 -9.22
C ALA A 110 0.91 -0.26 -8.13
N MET A 111 0.45 0.78 -7.43
CA MET A 111 1.21 1.44 -6.38
C MET A 111 0.37 1.66 -5.11
N PRO A 112 0.19 0.64 -4.24
CA PRO A 112 -0.62 0.75 -3.02
C PRO A 112 0.12 1.43 -1.85
N LYS A 113 1.19 2.17 -2.09
CA LYS A 113 2.06 2.80 -1.08
C LYS A 113 1.27 3.63 -0.06
N ALA A 114 0.28 4.39 -0.53
CA ALA A 114 -0.52 5.24 0.33
C ALA A 114 -1.45 4.46 1.28
N GLU A 115 -1.98 3.32 0.84
CA GLU A 115 -2.74 2.38 1.67
C GLU A 115 -1.82 1.63 2.64
N ALA A 116 -0.70 1.12 2.15
CA ALA A 116 0.28 0.41 2.94
C ALA A 116 0.79 1.25 4.12
N GLN A 117 1.01 2.55 3.92
CA GLN A 117 1.40 3.47 5.00
C GLN A 117 0.32 3.70 6.08
N ARG A 118 -0.94 3.29 5.82
CA ARG A 118 -2.05 3.34 6.79
C ARG A 118 -2.28 2.03 7.51
N ILE A 119 -1.66 0.96 7.04
CA ILE A 119 -1.84 -0.41 7.51
C ILE A 119 -0.50 -0.87 8.11
N LEU A 120 -0.51 -1.36 9.34
CA LEU A 120 0.64 -2.00 9.95
C LEU A 120 0.33 -3.48 10.09
N GLU A 121 1.01 -4.31 9.32
CA GLU A 121 0.81 -5.75 9.32
C GLU A 121 1.82 -6.47 10.21
N CYS A 122 1.32 -7.43 10.99
CA CYS A 122 2.14 -8.29 11.81
C CYS A 122 1.87 -9.75 11.45
N ARG A 123 2.84 -10.42 10.89
CA ARG A 123 2.74 -11.85 10.59
C ARG A 123 2.83 -12.67 11.86
N VAL A 124 1.83 -13.49 12.12
CA VAL A 124 1.79 -14.43 13.24
C VAL A 124 2.06 -15.83 12.72
N SER A 125 3.14 -16.45 13.16
CA SER A 125 3.59 -17.76 12.68
C SER A 125 3.69 -18.82 13.79
N ARG A 126 3.43 -18.46 15.04
CA ARG A 126 3.63 -19.34 16.19
C ARG A 126 2.41 -19.38 17.07
N MET A 127 1.96 -20.58 17.42
CA MET A 127 0.92 -20.78 18.43
C MET A 127 1.39 -20.30 19.82
N GLN A 128 0.47 -19.72 20.58
CA GLN A 128 0.72 -19.24 21.94
C GLN A 128 0.39 -20.33 23.00
N PHE A 129 -0.39 -21.31 22.62
CA PHE A 129 -0.84 -22.40 23.48
C PHE A 129 -0.36 -23.74 22.91
N ASP A 130 -0.01 -24.68 23.77
CA ASP A 130 0.52 -25.99 23.39
C ASP A 130 -0.62 -26.93 22.98
N THR A 131 -1.82 -26.74 23.54
CA THR A 131 -2.98 -27.59 23.26
C THR A 131 -4.22 -26.79 22.85
N LYS A 132 -5.15 -27.45 22.16
CA LYS A 132 -6.44 -26.88 21.80
C LYS A 132 -7.29 -26.61 23.05
N GLU A 133 -7.25 -27.49 24.02
CA GLU A 133 -8.00 -27.35 25.27
C GLU A 133 -7.60 -26.09 26.04
N GLU A 134 -6.31 -25.77 26.12
CA GLU A 134 -5.85 -24.51 26.71
C GLU A 134 -6.41 -23.29 25.98
N THR A 135 -6.43 -23.32 24.65
CA THR A 135 -7.00 -22.25 23.83
C THR A 135 -8.49 -22.08 24.08
N ASP A 136 -9.23 -23.19 24.14
CA ASP A 136 -10.69 -23.20 24.35
C ASP A 136 -11.04 -22.68 25.76
N VAL A 137 -10.32 -23.13 26.79
CA VAL A 137 -10.50 -22.65 28.17
C VAL A 137 -10.18 -21.18 28.29
N PHE A 138 -9.09 -20.71 27.68
CA PHE A 138 -8.73 -19.30 27.67
C PHE A 138 -9.79 -18.44 26.95
N SER A 139 -10.25 -18.87 25.78
CA SER A 139 -11.29 -18.17 25.04
C SER A 139 -12.62 -18.10 25.79
N ALA A 140 -13.05 -19.20 26.39
CA ALA A 140 -14.25 -19.24 27.23
C ALA A 140 -14.13 -18.34 28.47
N CYS A 141 -12.95 -18.29 29.07
CA CYS A 141 -12.68 -17.38 30.19
C CYS A 141 -12.85 -15.91 29.77
N LEU A 142 -12.34 -15.50 28.62
CA LEU A 142 -12.46 -14.15 28.10
C LEU A 142 -13.90 -13.76 27.70
N GLN A 143 -14.67 -14.73 27.20
CA GLN A 143 -16.08 -14.52 26.85
C GLN A 143 -16.96 -14.30 28.08
N ASN A 144 -16.59 -14.84 29.23
CA ASN A 144 -17.33 -14.72 30.47
C ASN A 144 -16.79 -13.62 31.42
N ASN A 145 -15.58 -13.09 31.16
CA ASN A 145 -14.93 -12.09 32.01
C ASN A 145 -14.43 -10.91 31.14
N TYR A 146 -15.26 -9.91 30.94
CA TYR A 146 -14.95 -8.78 30.07
C TYR A 146 -15.31 -7.42 30.68
N GLY A 147 -14.77 -6.34 30.11
CA GLY A 147 -15.09 -4.95 30.43
C GLY A 147 -14.49 -4.42 31.74
N HIS A 148 -13.75 -5.23 32.47
CA HIS A 148 -13.19 -4.84 33.77
C HIS A 148 -11.90 -4.02 33.63
N ALA A 149 -10.96 -4.49 32.84
CA ALA A 149 -9.65 -3.86 32.67
C ALA A 149 -9.77 -2.49 31.99
N GLY A 150 -10.64 -2.36 30.99
CA GLY A 150 -10.88 -1.10 30.28
C GLY A 150 -11.33 0.04 31.20
N LYS A 151 -12.22 -0.24 32.14
CA LYS A 151 -12.69 0.76 33.12
C LYS A 151 -11.56 1.30 34.00
N VAL A 152 -10.70 0.42 34.51
CA VAL A 152 -9.53 0.81 35.34
C VAL A 152 -8.56 1.63 34.51
N TYR A 153 -8.28 1.19 33.29
CA TYR A 153 -7.37 1.86 32.36
C TYR A 153 -7.86 3.26 31.98
N VAL A 154 -9.12 3.39 31.53
CA VAL A 154 -9.70 4.67 31.11
C VAL A 154 -9.73 5.65 32.27
N LYS A 155 -10.12 5.22 33.46
CA LYS A 155 -10.09 6.06 34.65
C LYS A 155 -8.70 6.66 34.88
N HIS A 156 -7.65 5.81 34.85
CA HIS A 156 -6.27 6.28 35.03
C HIS A 156 -5.85 7.27 33.92
N VAL A 157 -6.20 7.01 32.66
CA VAL A 157 -5.90 7.92 31.53
C VAL A 157 -6.57 9.28 31.73
N MET A 158 -7.85 9.30 32.11
CA MET A 158 -8.62 10.53 32.30
C MET A 158 -8.09 11.38 33.47
N GLU A 159 -7.68 10.74 34.56
CA GLU A 159 -7.10 11.41 35.72
C GLU A 159 -5.69 11.99 35.45
N ASN A 160 -4.98 11.49 34.41
CA ASN A 160 -3.59 11.85 34.10
C ASN A 160 -3.39 12.30 32.63
N LEU A 161 -4.39 12.91 32.03
CA LEU A 161 -4.43 13.14 30.58
C LEU A 161 -3.22 13.91 30.03
N GLU A 162 -2.79 14.97 30.70
CA GLU A 162 -1.63 15.77 30.28
C GLU A 162 -0.33 14.98 30.33
N GLU A 163 -0.12 14.20 31.41
CA GLU A 163 1.06 13.32 31.52
C GLU A 163 1.06 12.26 30.43
N VAL A 164 -0.09 11.64 30.15
CA VAL A 164 -0.27 10.64 29.12
C VAL A 164 0.07 11.22 27.73
N GLN A 165 -0.43 12.41 27.41
CA GLN A 165 -0.12 13.09 26.15
C GLN A 165 1.38 13.40 26.00
N LYS A 166 2.03 13.86 27.07
CA LYS A 166 3.48 14.08 27.09
C LYS A 166 4.24 12.78 26.89
N LEU A 167 3.83 11.72 27.56
CA LEU A 167 4.45 10.39 27.45
C LEU A 167 4.34 9.83 26.02
N ILE A 168 3.17 9.95 25.38
CA ILE A 168 2.97 9.53 23.98
C ILE A 168 4.00 10.22 23.06
N ARG A 169 4.18 11.54 23.18
CA ARG A 169 5.14 12.30 22.36
C ARG A 169 6.57 11.81 22.57
N GLN A 170 6.97 11.61 23.83
CA GLN A 170 8.31 11.10 24.15
C GLN A 170 8.56 9.69 23.60
N VAL A 171 7.55 8.82 23.67
CA VAL A 171 7.65 7.47 23.09
C VAL A 171 7.70 7.54 21.57
N GLN A 172 6.90 8.41 20.95
CA GLN A 172 6.87 8.62 19.50
C GLN A 172 8.23 9.07 18.98
N GLU A 173 8.86 10.08 19.58
CA GLU A 173 10.20 10.56 19.22
C GLU A 173 11.24 9.43 19.26
N LYS A 174 11.18 8.58 20.30
CA LYS A 174 12.08 7.43 20.44
C LYS A 174 11.84 6.35 19.38
N VAL A 175 10.57 6.07 19.06
CA VAL A 175 10.18 5.11 18.02
C VAL A 175 10.65 5.61 16.66
N ASP A 176 10.37 6.87 16.32
CA ASP A 176 10.71 7.48 15.04
C ASP A 176 12.24 7.48 14.82
N ALA A 177 12.99 7.90 15.83
CA ALA A 177 14.46 7.90 15.78
C ALA A 177 15.02 6.48 15.61
N ARG A 178 14.46 5.48 16.31
CA ARG A 178 14.99 4.10 16.27
C ARG A 178 14.61 3.33 15.01
N ALA A 179 13.40 3.58 14.48
CA ALA A 179 12.90 2.92 13.27
C ALA A 179 13.24 3.69 11.99
N GLY A 180 13.76 4.92 12.09
CA GLY A 180 14.05 5.78 10.95
C GLY A 180 12.79 6.19 10.20
N LEU A 181 11.71 6.51 10.94
CA LEU A 181 10.45 6.93 10.36
C LEU A 181 10.50 8.40 9.93
N THR A 182 9.75 8.70 8.86
CA THR A 182 9.59 10.03 8.29
C THR A 182 8.12 10.49 8.34
N ALA A 183 7.81 11.68 7.85
CA ALA A 183 6.45 12.19 7.76
C ALA A 183 5.50 11.27 6.97
N GLU A 184 6.01 10.49 6.03
CA GLU A 184 5.22 9.50 5.28
C GLU A 184 4.69 8.39 6.19
N ASN A 185 5.43 8.00 7.22
CA ASN A 185 5.10 6.90 8.12
C ASN A 185 4.29 7.35 9.35
N ARG A 186 3.69 8.54 9.33
CA ARG A 186 3.01 9.15 10.48
C ARG A 186 1.95 8.26 11.15
N TYR A 187 1.23 7.45 10.38
CA TYR A 187 0.21 6.56 10.95
C TYR A 187 0.85 5.44 11.77
N TRP A 188 1.92 4.83 11.29
CA TRP A 188 2.67 3.81 12.02
C TRP A 188 3.34 4.39 13.26
N SER A 189 3.92 5.57 13.13
CA SER A 189 4.54 6.31 14.23
C SER A 189 3.56 6.51 15.40
N VAL A 190 2.40 7.11 15.13
CA VAL A 190 1.36 7.35 16.14
C VAL A 190 0.80 6.03 16.68
N LEU A 191 0.49 5.06 15.81
CA LEU A 191 -0.05 3.77 16.20
C LEU A 191 0.86 3.07 17.22
N VAL A 192 2.14 2.92 16.91
CA VAL A 192 3.10 2.21 17.77
C VAL A 192 3.38 3.00 19.04
N ALA A 193 3.49 4.33 18.95
CA ALA A 193 3.68 5.17 20.13
C ALA A 193 2.50 5.06 21.11
N CYS A 194 1.26 5.11 20.62
CA CYS A 194 0.06 4.93 21.44
C CYS A 194 -0.01 3.51 22.05
N THR A 195 0.31 2.49 21.26
CA THR A 195 0.30 1.09 21.73
C THR A 195 1.33 0.87 22.83
N LEU A 196 2.57 1.30 22.65
CA LEU A 196 3.62 1.15 23.66
C LEU A 196 3.31 1.96 24.93
N THR A 197 2.81 3.17 24.76
CA THR A 197 2.36 4.00 25.91
C THR A 197 1.21 3.31 26.64
N GLY A 198 0.23 2.78 25.90
CA GLY A 198 -0.88 2.03 26.48
C GLY A 198 -0.43 0.84 27.33
N ILE A 199 0.56 0.07 26.87
CA ILE A 199 1.15 -1.03 27.62
C ILE A 199 1.86 -0.51 28.88
N MET A 200 2.58 0.60 28.80
CA MET A 200 3.24 1.20 29.97
C MET A 200 2.23 1.63 31.03
N LEU A 201 1.13 2.26 30.61
CA LEU A 201 0.05 2.66 31.51
C LEU A 201 -0.69 1.46 32.09
N ALA A 202 -1.03 0.46 31.29
CA ALA A 202 -1.63 -0.78 31.77
C ALA A 202 -0.76 -1.50 32.81
N LYS A 203 0.57 -1.48 32.61
CA LYS A 203 1.52 -1.99 33.60
C LYS A 203 1.52 -1.16 34.88
N ARG A 204 1.45 0.17 34.81
CA ARG A 204 1.33 1.05 35.99
C ARG A 204 0.04 0.77 36.77
N CYS A 205 -1.06 0.47 36.07
CA CYS A 205 -2.33 0.07 36.67
C CYS A 205 -2.34 -1.36 37.22
N GLY A 206 -1.26 -2.11 37.09
CA GLY A 206 -1.20 -3.51 37.54
C GLY A 206 -1.99 -4.50 36.65
N LEU A 207 -2.48 -4.06 35.48
CA LEU A 207 -3.30 -4.87 34.58
C LEU A 207 -2.48 -5.91 33.78
N VAL A 208 -1.20 -5.60 33.50
CA VAL A 208 -0.31 -6.44 32.72
C VAL A 208 1.10 -6.49 33.32
N LYS A 209 1.83 -7.57 33.04
CA LYS A 209 3.21 -7.77 33.51
C LYS A 209 4.23 -7.85 32.37
N TYR A 210 3.93 -7.25 31.21
CA TYR A 210 4.79 -7.32 30.03
C TYR A 210 6.14 -6.62 30.22
N ASP A 211 7.17 -7.16 29.56
CA ASP A 211 8.47 -6.49 29.42
C ASP A 211 8.39 -5.44 28.31
N VAL A 212 8.23 -4.19 28.72
CA VAL A 212 8.09 -3.04 27.80
C VAL A 212 9.32 -2.87 26.91
N LYS A 213 10.54 -3.22 27.40
CA LYS A 213 11.76 -3.08 26.57
C LYS A 213 11.76 -4.09 25.43
N LYS A 214 11.39 -5.34 25.70
CA LYS A 214 11.27 -6.37 24.65
C LYS A 214 10.21 -5.99 23.63
N LEU A 215 9.06 -5.48 24.07
CA LEU A 215 8.00 -5.05 23.17
C LEU A 215 8.41 -3.82 22.34
N PHE A 216 9.15 -2.87 22.90
CA PHE A 216 9.70 -1.75 22.16
C PHE A 216 10.65 -2.23 21.04
N THR A 217 11.60 -3.12 21.37
CA THR A 217 12.54 -3.66 20.38
C THR A 217 11.81 -4.38 19.26
N TRP A 218 10.86 -5.26 19.62
CA TRP A 218 10.03 -5.98 18.65
C TRP A 218 9.23 -5.02 17.74
N ALA A 219 8.61 -3.98 18.30
CA ALA A 219 7.83 -3.02 17.54
C ALA A 219 8.70 -2.23 16.53
N VAL A 220 9.91 -1.83 16.95
CA VAL A 220 10.88 -1.16 16.07
C VAL A 220 11.31 -2.07 14.91
N GLU A 221 11.55 -3.35 15.19
CA GLU A 221 11.91 -4.32 14.15
C GLU A 221 10.77 -4.52 13.15
N ARG A 222 9.53 -4.64 13.63
CA ARG A 222 8.33 -4.73 12.77
C ARG A 222 8.16 -3.49 11.90
N LEU A 223 8.37 -2.31 12.45
CA LEU A 223 8.31 -1.05 11.67
C LEU A 223 9.36 -1.01 10.56
N LYS A 224 10.59 -1.42 10.85
CA LYS A 224 11.66 -1.50 9.85
C LYS A 224 11.33 -2.51 8.74
N GLU A 225 10.76 -3.66 9.10
CA GLU A 225 10.36 -4.67 8.13
C GLU A 225 9.20 -4.18 7.25
N ASN A 226 8.14 -3.63 7.83
CA ASN A 226 7.04 -3.04 7.05
C ASN A 226 7.52 -1.90 6.14
N LYS A 227 8.46 -1.06 6.62
CA LYS A 227 9.04 0.01 5.81
C LYS A 227 9.75 -0.55 4.57
N ARG A 228 10.61 -1.56 4.72
CA ARG A 228 11.28 -2.24 3.60
C ARG A 228 10.27 -2.83 2.63
N GLN A 229 9.26 -3.57 3.13
CA GLN A 229 8.22 -4.15 2.28
C GLN A 229 7.50 -3.09 1.44
N VAL A 230 7.20 -1.91 2.00
CA VAL A 230 6.56 -0.81 1.26
C VAL A 230 7.52 -0.15 0.26
N GLU A 231 8.81 -0.07 0.59
CA GLU A 231 9.84 0.41 -0.33
C GLU A 231 10.03 -0.58 -1.49
N ASP A 232 10.06 -1.88 -1.23
CA ASP A 232 10.17 -2.95 -2.22
C ASP A 232 8.92 -3.08 -3.11
N MET A 233 7.75 -2.61 -2.66
CA MET A 233 6.52 -2.54 -3.47
C MET A 233 6.54 -1.41 -4.50
N SER A 234 7.52 -0.54 -4.49
CA SER A 234 7.67 0.45 -5.54
C SER A 234 8.11 -0.26 -6.82
N ILE A 235 7.16 -0.50 -7.72
CA ILE A 235 7.47 -0.98 -9.07
C ILE A 235 8.53 -0.04 -9.66
N SER A 236 9.59 -0.61 -10.19
CA SER A 236 10.65 0.19 -10.79
C SER A 236 10.09 1.00 -11.97
N VAL A 237 10.71 2.10 -12.29
CA VAL A 237 10.33 2.91 -13.46
C VAL A 237 10.46 2.10 -14.75
N GLU A 238 11.44 1.21 -14.76
CA GLU A 238 11.74 0.27 -15.84
C GLU A 238 10.63 -0.76 -16.00
N GLU A 239 10.19 -1.38 -14.91
CA GLU A 239 9.05 -2.32 -14.92
C GLU A 239 7.76 -1.65 -15.37
N THR A 240 7.47 -0.45 -14.84
CA THR A 240 6.30 0.35 -15.27
C THR A 240 6.34 0.67 -16.77
N LEU A 241 7.50 0.99 -17.31
CA LEU A 241 7.69 1.24 -18.73
C LEU A 241 7.51 -0.04 -19.55
N ASN A 242 8.05 -1.16 -19.08
CA ASN A 242 7.90 -2.46 -19.72
C ASN A 242 6.44 -2.90 -19.76
N ASP A 243 5.69 -2.73 -18.67
CA ASP A 243 4.26 -3.03 -18.63
C ASP A 243 3.48 -2.21 -19.66
N TYR A 244 3.77 -0.90 -19.77
CA TYR A 244 3.16 -0.06 -20.79
C TYR A 244 3.45 -0.54 -22.20
N ILE A 245 4.71 -0.87 -22.52
CA ILE A 245 5.12 -1.34 -23.85
C ILE A 245 4.51 -2.71 -24.14
N HIS A 246 4.48 -3.59 -23.15
CA HIS A 246 3.92 -4.95 -23.29
C HIS A 246 2.41 -4.93 -23.53
N GLU A 247 1.67 -4.16 -22.74
CA GLU A 247 0.22 -4.01 -22.89
C GLU A 247 -0.16 -3.40 -24.26
N HIS A 248 0.68 -2.52 -24.78
CA HIS A 248 0.46 -1.85 -26.07
C HIS A 248 1.28 -2.43 -27.22
N TRP A 249 1.83 -3.64 -27.07
CA TRP A 249 2.75 -4.26 -28.02
C TRP A 249 2.32 -4.15 -29.48
N SER A 250 1.05 -4.45 -29.77
CA SER A 250 0.49 -4.40 -31.13
C SER A 250 0.35 -2.98 -31.71
N ASN A 251 0.51 -1.93 -30.89
CA ASN A 251 0.40 -0.53 -31.26
C ASN A 251 1.75 0.19 -31.22
N VAL A 252 2.85 -0.55 -31.02
CA VAL A 252 4.23 -0.06 -31.07
C VAL A 252 4.81 -0.34 -32.46
N LEU A 253 5.50 0.65 -33.03
CA LEU A 253 6.29 0.47 -34.25
C LEU A 253 7.68 -0.08 -33.86
N TRP A 254 7.92 -1.33 -34.15
CA TRP A 254 9.20 -2.00 -33.94
C TRP A 254 10.06 -1.89 -35.19
N ILE A 255 11.19 -1.18 -35.11
CA ILE A 255 12.02 -0.85 -36.27
C ILE A 255 13.46 -0.60 -35.84
N LYS A 256 14.43 -0.85 -36.72
CA LYS A 256 15.81 -0.41 -36.52
C LYS A 256 15.95 1.10 -36.68
N SER A 257 16.94 1.68 -36.02
CA SER A 257 17.22 3.11 -36.14
C SER A 257 17.61 3.50 -37.58
N THR A 258 17.44 4.76 -37.91
CA THR A 258 17.88 5.30 -39.21
C THR A 258 19.24 6.00 -39.11
N GLU A 259 19.96 5.87 -37.97
CA GLU A 259 21.22 6.62 -37.79
C GLU A 259 22.34 6.11 -38.67
N ASP A 260 22.40 4.79 -38.89
CA ASP A 260 23.39 4.17 -39.75
C ASP A 260 23.12 4.39 -41.28
N LEU A 261 21.88 4.62 -41.66
CA LEU A 261 21.51 4.89 -43.04
C LEU A 261 22.02 6.26 -43.54
N ARG A 262 22.32 7.19 -42.63
CA ARG A 262 22.91 8.50 -42.99
C ARG A 262 24.38 8.44 -43.40
N LYS A 263 25.06 7.35 -43.08
CA LYS A 263 26.48 7.13 -43.35
C LYS A 263 26.75 6.45 -44.70
N GLN A 264 25.72 5.89 -45.34
CA GLN A 264 25.83 5.30 -46.66
C GLN A 264 25.40 6.33 -47.71
N GLU A 265 26.34 6.99 -48.31
CA GLU A 265 26.13 7.82 -49.51
C GLU A 265 25.79 6.92 -50.71
N GLY A 266 24.54 6.92 -51.11
CA GLY A 266 24.05 6.26 -52.30
C GLY A 266 22.53 6.29 -52.39
N ASP A 267 22.03 6.56 -53.57
CA ASP A 267 20.62 6.85 -53.95
C ASP A 267 19.63 5.68 -53.82
N VAL A 268 19.80 4.85 -52.82
CA VAL A 268 18.83 3.80 -52.49
C VAL A 268 17.93 4.27 -51.35
N ALA A 269 16.64 4.27 -51.58
CA ALA A 269 15.62 4.72 -50.63
C ALA A 269 15.95 4.25 -49.21
N ASN A 270 16.22 5.22 -48.34
CA ASN A 270 16.53 5.04 -46.88
C ASN A 270 15.33 4.49 -46.11
N LEU A 271 14.79 3.34 -46.56
CA LEU A 271 13.66 2.65 -45.96
C LEU A 271 14.14 1.48 -45.14
N VAL A 272 13.78 1.45 -43.87
CA VAL A 272 13.97 0.32 -42.98
C VAL A 272 12.68 -0.47 -42.97
N ILE A 273 12.78 -1.77 -43.14
CA ILE A 273 11.63 -2.66 -43.01
C ILE A 273 11.30 -2.77 -41.51
N PRO A 274 10.11 -2.39 -41.09
CA PRO A 274 9.70 -2.59 -39.70
C PRO A 274 9.68 -4.07 -39.34
N GLU A 275 10.17 -4.41 -38.17
CA GLU A 275 10.08 -5.77 -37.63
C GLU A 275 8.63 -6.13 -37.31
N ALA A 276 7.85 -5.16 -36.81
CA ALA A 276 6.41 -5.26 -36.66
C ALA A 276 5.73 -3.92 -36.94
N LEU A 277 4.64 -3.97 -37.72
CA LEU A 277 3.78 -2.82 -37.98
C LEU A 277 2.68 -2.72 -36.93
N PRO A 278 2.35 -1.51 -36.46
CA PRO A 278 1.24 -1.31 -35.54
C PRO A 278 -0.09 -1.71 -36.17
N ARG A 279 -0.91 -2.46 -35.42
CA ARG A 279 -2.25 -2.89 -35.86
C ARG A 279 -3.35 -1.88 -35.56
N GLY A 280 -3.02 -0.80 -34.84
CA GLY A 280 -3.95 0.25 -34.46
C GLY A 280 -3.28 1.62 -34.36
N LYS A 281 -3.79 2.48 -33.47
CA LYS A 281 -3.23 3.80 -33.23
C LYS A 281 -1.82 3.68 -32.64
N LEU A 282 -0.85 4.27 -33.33
CA LEU A 282 0.54 4.26 -32.89
C LEU A 282 0.69 4.99 -31.55
N VAL A 283 1.18 4.28 -30.53
CA VAL A 283 1.41 4.80 -29.17
C VAL A 283 2.89 4.99 -28.85
N ALA A 284 3.77 4.25 -29.52
CA ALA A 284 5.22 4.34 -29.36
C ALA A 284 5.95 3.85 -30.63
N ARG A 285 7.20 4.26 -30.75
CA ARG A 285 8.21 3.68 -31.62
C ARG A 285 9.31 3.08 -30.77
N TYR A 286 9.75 1.89 -31.07
CA TYR A 286 10.88 1.23 -30.40
C TYR A 286 11.97 0.91 -31.43
N GLU A 287 13.17 1.44 -31.21
CA GLU A 287 14.35 1.19 -32.03
C GLU A 287 15.14 0.03 -31.41
N THR A 288 15.04 -1.14 -32.05
CA THR A 288 15.53 -2.43 -31.54
C THR A 288 17.06 -2.50 -31.44
N ASP A 289 17.76 -1.86 -32.36
CA ASP A 289 19.22 -1.79 -32.42
C ASP A 289 19.83 -0.83 -31.37
N LEU A 290 19.14 0.26 -31.05
CA LEU A 290 19.57 1.24 -30.07
C LEU A 290 18.90 1.05 -28.70
N LYS A 291 17.99 0.07 -28.57
CA LYS A 291 17.17 -0.13 -27.36
C LYS A 291 16.53 1.17 -26.86
N ARG A 292 15.94 1.95 -27.77
CA ARG A 292 15.42 3.29 -27.49
C ARG A 292 13.92 3.36 -27.77
N ALA A 293 13.14 3.83 -26.82
CA ALA A 293 11.71 4.03 -26.94
C ALA A 293 11.36 5.52 -27.16
N PHE A 294 10.39 5.78 -28.03
CA PHE A 294 9.79 7.10 -28.26
C PHE A 294 8.30 7.00 -27.97
N LEU A 295 7.89 7.49 -26.81
CA LEU A 295 6.53 7.33 -26.29
C LEU A 295 5.67 8.54 -26.64
N VAL A 296 4.42 8.31 -27.08
CA VAL A 296 3.46 9.38 -27.31
C VAL A 296 2.85 9.82 -25.98
N PRO A 297 2.94 11.10 -25.59
CA PRO A 297 2.53 11.54 -24.24
C PRO A 297 1.05 11.32 -23.93
N LYS A 298 0.16 11.47 -24.92
CA LYS A 298 -1.29 11.38 -24.68
C LYS A 298 -1.77 9.97 -24.35
N PRO A 299 -1.41 8.91 -25.10
CA PRO A 299 -1.69 7.53 -24.70
C PRO A 299 -1.05 7.15 -23.35
N LEU A 300 0.22 7.49 -23.15
CA LEU A 300 0.91 7.22 -21.89
C LEU A 300 0.19 7.86 -20.69
N LYS A 301 -0.24 9.11 -20.82
CA LYS A 301 -0.98 9.80 -19.76
C LYS A 301 -2.34 9.14 -19.47
N ALA A 302 -3.04 8.66 -20.51
CA ALA A 302 -4.32 7.95 -20.34
C ALA A 302 -4.10 6.63 -19.60
N TRP A 303 -3.13 5.84 -20.04
CA TRP A 303 -2.77 4.58 -19.38
C TRP A 303 -2.33 4.78 -17.93
N CYS A 304 -1.48 5.77 -17.64
CA CYS A 304 -1.14 6.11 -16.25
C CYS A 304 -2.38 6.40 -15.40
N GLY A 305 -3.38 7.10 -15.99
CA GLY A 305 -4.64 7.35 -15.29
C GLY A 305 -5.45 6.09 -14.99
N GLU A 306 -5.50 5.14 -15.92
CA GLU A 306 -6.15 3.84 -15.76
C GLU A 306 -5.46 2.98 -14.69
N GLN A 307 -4.13 2.96 -14.70
CA GLN A 307 -3.31 2.27 -13.70
C GLN A 307 -3.17 3.03 -12.36
N GLN A 308 -3.82 4.19 -12.20
CA GLN A 308 -3.73 5.06 -11.03
C GLN A 308 -2.30 5.54 -10.71
N ILE A 309 -1.43 5.61 -11.73
CA ILE A 309 -0.06 6.13 -11.65
C ILE A 309 -0.09 7.65 -11.84
N ASN A 310 0.63 8.41 -11.01
CA ASN A 310 0.79 9.84 -11.23
C ASN A 310 1.71 10.08 -12.43
N TYR A 311 1.15 10.53 -13.56
CA TYR A 311 1.88 10.76 -14.80
C TYR A 311 3.08 11.71 -14.64
N ASN A 312 2.94 12.79 -13.86
CA ASN A 312 4.03 13.75 -13.69
C ASN A 312 5.18 13.17 -12.86
N SER A 313 4.85 12.40 -11.83
CA SER A 313 5.85 11.68 -11.03
C SER A 313 6.56 10.64 -11.90
N PHE A 314 5.82 9.84 -12.63
CA PHE A 314 6.38 8.84 -13.54
C PHE A 314 7.30 9.47 -14.62
N LEU A 315 6.89 10.60 -15.19
CA LEU A 315 7.72 11.33 -16.15
C LEU A 315 9.01 11.86 -15.51
N GLN A 316 8.94 12.34 -14.27
CA GLN A 316 10.11 12.79 -13.52
C GLN A 316 11.07 11.63 -13.21
N ASP A 317 10.53 10.48 -12.85
CA ASP A 317 11.31 9.27 -12.59
C ASP A 317 11.96 8.73 -13.88
N LEU A 318 11.23 8.73 -15.02
CA LEU A 318 11.80 8.43 -16.33
C LEU A 318 12.96 9.37 -16.66
N THR A 319 12.83 10.66 -16.35
CA THR A 319 13.88 11.65 -16.61
C THR A 319 15.09 11.43 -15.71
N ASN A 320 14.86 11.20 -14.42
CA ASN A 320 15.95 11.09 -13.43
C ASN A 320 16.70 9.75 -13.52
N LYS A 321 15.99 8.66 -13.80
CA LYS A 321 16.56 7.31 -13.80
C LYS A 321 16.97 6.82 -15.20
N LEU A 322 16.17 7.14 -16.21
CA LEU A 322 16.36 6.65 -17.59
C LEU A 322 16.74 7.76 -18.58
N GLY A 323 17.10 8.96 -18.09
CA GLY A 323 17.52 10.05 -18.92
C GLY A 323 16.49 10.52 -19.95
N ALA A 324 15.18 10.33 -19.67
CA ALA A 324 14.15 10.65 -20.61
C ALA A 324 14.16 12.13 -21.02
N THR A 325 14.05 12.38 -22.32
CA THR A 325 14.02 13.72 -22.89
C THR A 325 12.79 13.93 -23.75
N LYS A 326 12.31 15.19 -23.81
CA LYS A 326 11.19 15.53 -24.67
C LYS A 326 11.70 16.05 -26.00
N THR A 327 11.37 15.36 -27.09
CA THR A 327 11.81 15.70 -28.45
C THR A 327 10.64 15.73 -29.41
N LYS A 328 10.82 16.38 -30.56
CA LYS A 328 9.83 16.43 -31.64
C LYS A 328 10.35 15.61 -32.80
N MET A 329 9.63 14.55 -33.16
CA MET A 329 10.02 13.69 -34.26
C MET A 329 8.82 13.15 -35.06
N ARG A 330 9.11 12.61 -36.21
CA ARG A 330 8.17 11.84 -37.02
C ARG A 330 8.32 10.38 -36.68
N LEU A 331 7.36 9.79 -35.94
CA LEU A 331 7.42 8.40 -35.49
C LEU A 331 7.56 7.40 -36.64
N SER A 332 6.94 7.71 -37.80
CA SER A 332 7.01 6.86 -39.00
C SER A 332 8.29 7.05 -39.83
N ARG A 333 9.29 7.79 -39.33
CA ARG A 333 10.56 7.99 -40.02
C ARG A 333 11.22 6.65 -40.38
N GLY A 334 11.64 6.54 -41.65
CA GLY A 334 12.24 5.32 -42.18
C GLY A 334 11.22 4.28 -42.67
N THR A 335 9.92 4.56 -42.64
CA THR A 335 8.86 3.73 -43.21
C THR A 335 8.13 4.42 -44.36
N HIS A 336 7.33 3.67 -45.10
CA HIS A 336 6.45 4.22 -46.15
C HIS A 336 5.32 5.11 -45.61
N MET A 337 5.04 5.07 -44.32
CA MET A 337 4.02 5.86 -43.66
C MET A 337 4.50 7.34 -43.53
N ASN A 338 3.66 8.30 -43.88
CA ASN A 338 4.00 9.71 -43.76
C ASN A 338 3.17 10.40 -42.66
N LEU A 339 3.49 10.13 -41.38
CA LEU A 339 2.86 10.79 -40.26
C LEU A 339 3.50 12.16 -39.97
N PRO A 340 2.73 13.17 -39.50
CA PRO A 340 3.29 14.45 -39.11
C PRO A 340 4.22 14.32 -37.90
N PRO A 341 5.19 15.28 -37.74
CA PRO A 341 6.03 15.31 -36.54
C PRO A 341 5.18 15.56 -35.29
N THR A 342 5.44 14.80 -34.25
CA THR A 342 4.76 14.95 -32.96
C THR A 342 5.77 15.04 -31.81
N TRP A 343 5.36 15.59 -30.67
CA TRP A 343 6.14 15.55 -29.48
C TRP A 343 6.11 14.14 -28.87
N VAL A 344 7.26 13.64 -28.48
CA VAL A 344 7.46 12.32 -27.88
C VAL A 344 8.40 12.43 -26.68
N ILE A 345 8.32 11.45 -25.80
CA ILE A 345 9.26 11.23 -24.72
C ILE A 345 10.22 10.15 -25.21
N GLN A 346 11.47 10.53 -25.42
CA GLN A 346 12.55 9.61 -25.76
C GLN A 346 13.10 9.04 -24.47
N VAL A 347 13.20 7.72 -24.39
CA VAL A 347 13.74 6.98 -23.24
C VAL A 347 14.80 6.02 -23.75
N ASP A 348 15.93 5.98 -23.09
CA ASP A 348 16.96 4.98 -23.33
C ASP A 348 16.65 3.73 -22.50
N CYS A 349 16.37 2.62 -23.18
CA CYS A 349 15.98 1.35 -22.56
C CYS A 349 17.16 0.35 -22.53
N ALA A 350 18.40 0.78 -22.81
CA ALA A 350 19.60 -0.04 -22.76
C ALA A 350 20.08 -0.24 -21.30
N ILE A 351 19.20 -0.80 -20.46
CA ILE A 351 19.55 -1.12 -19.08
C ILE A 351 20.00 -2.57 -19.02
N ASP A 352 21.29 -2.74 -18.71
CA ASP A 352 22.02 -3.91 -18.21
C ASP A 352 21.53 -5.31 -18.60
N ASP A 353 21.90 -5.76 -19.78
CA ASP A 353 22.09 -7.20 -20.06
C ASP A 353 23.34 -7.76 -19.31
N GLU A 354 24.09 -6.96 -18.57
CA GLU A 354 25.31 -7.39 -17.86
C GLU A 354 25.03 -8.26 -16.63
N ILE A 355 23.78 -8.31 -16.12
CA ILE A 355 23.43 -9.13 -14.95
C ILE A 355 23.09 -10.58 -15.33
N THR A 356 22.79 -10.87 -16.59
CA THR A 356 22.35 -12.23 -17.02
C THR A 356 23.49 -13.11 -17.53
N THR A 357 24.71 -12.63 -17.71
CA THR A 357 25.86 -13.43 -18.19
C THR A 357 26.82 -13.88 -17.09
N GLY A 358 26.52 -13.61 -15.82
CA GLY A 358 27.40 -13.87 -14.69
C GLY A 358 27.30 -15.24 -14.00
N ASN A 359 26.55 -16.23 -14.52
CA ASN A 359 26.45 -17.55 -13.88
C ASN A 359 26.40 -18.71 -14.87
N THR A 360 27.44 -18.86 -15.68
CA THR A 360 27.74 -20.14 -16.35
C THR A 360 29.24 -20.30 -16.53
N GLU A 361 29.97 -20.41 -15.40
CA GLU A 361 31.26 -21.07 -15.33
C GLU A 361 31.48 -21.50 -13.89
N VAL A 362 30.99 -22.67 -13.51
CA VAL A 362 31.64 -23.52 -12.50
C VAL A 362 31.57 -24.94 -13.04
N GLY A 363 32.75 -25.46 -13.35
CA GLY A 363 33.04 -26.81 -13.69
C GLY A 363 32.83 -27.81 -12.55
#